data_b97f2168d77ca10c150fc1df619ad72c
#
_entry.id   b97f2168d77ca10c150fc1df619ad72c
#
_cell.length_a   1.000
_cell.length_b   1.000
_cell.length_c   1.000
_cell.angle_alpha   90.00
_cell.angle_beta   90.00
_cell.angle_gamma   90.00
#
_symmetry.space_group_name_H-M   'P 1'
#
loop_
_entity.id
_entity.type
_entity.pdbx_description
1 polymer ?
#
loop_
_entity_poly.entity_id
_entity_poly.type
_entity_poly.pdbx_seq_one_letter_code
_entity_poly.pdbx_strand_id
1 'polypeptide(L)'
;GSDLALCARRLERLATLRDEITQAHGVIVSIRALDVNDYDSVFDVFEDFATEFGHIDRVIVNAGIGNGRRIGKGHFAINRATAETNFIAALAQCEAAVGIFRRQNAGHLVTISSMSARRGLPKHLTTYAASKAGLAHLSEGIRAELLDTPIKVTTVFPGYIRTELNEGAGKLPFEVSAEVGARALVKAINREPGNCSVPAWPWAVMGFFMQHLPLRLVSKLS
;
A
#
# COMPACT_ATOMS: atom_id res chain seq x y z
N GLY A 1 17.11 -4.62 -14.80
CA GLY A 1 16.04 -4.90 -13.85
C GLY A 1 16.52 -4.68 -12.43
N SER A 2 15.62 -4.75 -11.47
CA SER A 2 15.95 -4.73 -10.05
C SER A 2 15.79 -6.12 -9.46
N ASP A 3 16.62 -6.49 -8.51
CA ASP A 3 16.40 -7.68 -7.70
C ASP A 3 15.22 -7.47 -6.77
N LEU A 4 14.52 -8.52 -6.37
CA LEU A 4 13.26 -8.43 -5.64
C LEU A 4 13.29 -9.27 -4.35
N ALA A 5 12.86 -8.65 -3.26
CA ALA A 5 12.51 -9.29 -2.00
C ALA A 5 10.98 -9.31 -1.87
N LEU A 6 10.37 -10.49 -1.87
CA LEU A 6 8.92 -10.64 -1.82
C LEU A 6 8.50 -11.38 -0.56
N CYS A 7 7.52 -10.84 0.17
CA CYS A 7 6.94 -11.52 1.31
C CYS A 7 5.41 -11.51 1.28
N ALA A 8 4.81 -12.62 1.65
CA ALA A 8 3.36 -12.80 1.79
C ALA A 8 3.05 -14.10 2.55
N ARG A 9 1.79 -14.29 2.96
CA ARG A 9 1.32 -15.48 3.66
C ARG A 9 1.35 -16.76 2.79
N ARG A 10 1.13 -16.63 1.49
CA ARG A 10 1.01 -17.76 0.53
C ARG A 10 2.33 -17.98 -0.18
N LEU A 11 3.23 -18.74 0.48
CA LEU A 11 4.60 -18.96 -0.01
C LEU A 11 4.61 -19.68 -1.38
N GLU A 12 3.67 -20.59 -1.63
CA GLU A 12 3.54 -21.31 -2.89
C GLU A 12 3.26 -20.37 -4.09
N ARG A 13 2.47 -19.30 -3.88
CA ARG A 13 2.23 -18.29 -4.91
C ARG A 13 3.46 -17.42 -5.16
N LEU A 14 4.22 -17.12 -4.08
CA LEU A 14 5.48 -16.39 -4.21
C LEU A 14 6.53 -17.23 -4.98
N ALA A 15 6.57 -18.54 -4.75
CA ALA A 15 7.49 -19.42 -5.46
C ALA A 15 7.19 -19.44 -6.98
N THR A 16 5.93 -19.58 -7.36
CA THR A 16 5.52 -19.49 -8.78
C THR A 16 5.92 -18.14 -9.38
N LEU A 17 5.62 -17.04 -8.70
CA LEU A 17 5.95 -15.69 -9.18
C LEU A 17 7.47 -15.46 -9.27
N ARG A 18 8.25 -15.96 -8.29
CA ARG A 18 9.72 -15.93 -8.34
C ARG A 18 10.24 -16.60 -9.61
N ASP A 19 9.77 -17.82 -9.88
CA ASP A 19 10.24 -18.61 -11.00
C ASP A 19 9.90 -17.93 -12.35
N GLU A 20 8.68 -17.39 -12.48
CA GLU A 20 8.26 -16.61 -13.65
C GLU A 20 9.14 -15.37 -13.86
N ILE A 21 9.38 -14.58 -12.80
CA ILE A 21 10.17 -13.35 -12.89
C ILE A 21 11.63 -13.65 -13.19
N THR A 22 12.21 -14.64 -12.51
CA THR A 22 13.61 -15.04 -12.72
C THR A 22 13.81 -15.54 -14.16
N GLN A 23 12.90 -16.36 -14.68
CA GLN A 23 12.96 -16.86 -16.05
C GLN A 23 12.81 -15.73 -17.09
N ALA A 24 11.90 -14.77 -16.84
CA ALA A 24 11.62 -13.70 -17.81
C ALA A 24 12.69 -12.60 -17.83
N HIS A 25 13.35 -12.32 -16.69
CA HIS A 25 14.17 -11.13 -16.52
C HIS A 25 15.60 -11.39 -16.03
N GLY A 26 15.93 -12.59 -15.60
CA GLY A 26 17.28 -12.96 -15.12
C GLY A 26 17.70 -12.23 -13.83
N VAL A 27 16.74 -11.72 -13.03
CA VAL A 27 16.98 -11.02 -11.75
C VAL A 27 16.90 -12.00 -10.59
N ILE A 28 17.52 -11.62 -9.46
CA ILE A 28 17.41 -12.37 -8.21
C ILE A 28 16.05 -12.07 -7.58
N VAL A 29 15.33 -13.11 -7.18
CA VAL A 29 14.06 -12.98 -6.44
C VAL A 29 14.14 -13.83 -5.17
N SER A 30 14.20 -13.18 -4.02
CA SER A 30 14.13 -13.83 -2.71
C SER A 30 12.70 -13.78 -2.17
N ILE A 31 12.27 -14.85 -1.48
CA ILE A 31 10.89 -14.95 -0.96
C ILE A 31 10.90 -15.36 0.51
N ARG A 32 9.97 -14.81 1.29
CA ARG A 32 9.73 -15.18 2.70
C ARG A 32 8.23 -15.29 2.97
N ALA A 33 7.84 -16.28 3.80
CA ALA A 33 6.50 -16.31 4.37
C ALA A 33 6.38 -15.20 5.42
N LEU A 34 5.33 -14.39 5.34
CA LEU A 34 5.06 -13.33 6.32
C LEU A 34 3.56 -13.06 6.42
N ASP A 35 3.00 -13.13 7.63
CA ASP A 35 1.77 -12.44 7.97
C ASP A 35 2.16 -11.08 8.58
N VAL A 36 1.78 -9.99 7.92
CA VAL A 36 2.11 -8.63 8.40
C VAL A 36 1.47 -8.28 9.74
N ASN A 37 0.51 -9.06 10.23
CA ASN A 37 -0.07 -8.91 11.56
C ASN A 37 0.76 -9.61 12.67
N ASP A 38 1.75 -10.40 12.30
CA ASP A 38 2.81 -10.86 13.19
C ASP A 38 3.95 -9.82 13.15
N TYR A 39 3.85 -8.86 14.07
CA TYR A 39 4.71 -7.67 14.04
C TYR A 39 6.17 -7.98 14.27
N ASP A 40 6.49 -8.94 15.15
CA ASP A 40 7.86 -9.35 15.42
C ASP A 40 8.48 -9.97 14.17
N SER A 41 7.76 -10.87 13.49
CA SER A 41 8.18 -11.46 12.21
C SER A 41 8.37 -10.42 11.10
N VAL A 42 7.68 -9.26 11.15
CA VAL A 42 7.92 -8.17 10.19
C VAL A 42 9.35 -7.64 10.30
N PHE A 43 9.83 -7.37 11.51
CA PHE A 43 11.18 -6.87 11.72
C PHE A 43 12.23 -7.90 11.31
N ASP A 44 12.04 -9.17 11.70
CA ASP A 44 12.97 -10.24 11.37
C ASP A 44 13.11 -10.44 9.86
N VAL A 45 11.99 -10.52 9.13
CA VAL A 45 11.98 -10.70 7.67
C VAL A 45 12.62 -9.53 6.95
N PHE A 46 12.40 -8.30 7.40
CA PHE A 46 13.02 -7.11 6.79
C PHE A 46 14.52 -7.07 7.02
N GLU A 47 15.01 -7.43 8.22
CA GLU A 47 16.45 -7.55 8.51
C GLU A 47 17.10 -8.71 7.74
N ASP A 48 16.42 -9.84 7.60
CA ASP A 48 16.87 -10.96 6.77
C ASP A 48 17.11 -10.52 5.31
N PHE A 49 16.14 -9.80 4.70
CA PHE A 49 16.31 -9.27 3.36
C PHE A 49 17.42 -8.22 3.27
N ALA A 50 17.53 -7.33 4.27
CA ALA A 50 18.60 -6.34 4.30
C ALA A 50 19.99 -7.00 4.38
N THR A 51 20.11 -8.09 5.14
CA THR A 51 21.33 -8.89 5.24
C THR A 51 21.64 -9.62 3.94
N GLU A 52 20.64 -10.27 3.34
CA GLU A 52 20.78 -11.07 2.12
C GLU A 52 21.20 -10.21 0.90
N PHE A 53 20.57 -9.04 0.73
CA PHE A 53 20.86 -8.14 -0.40
C PHE A 53 21.97 -7.13 -0.09
N GLY A 54 22.35 -6.94 1.18
CA GLY A 54 23.33 -5.96 1.62
C GLY A 54 22.83 -4.51 1.57
N HIS A 55 21.86 -4.20 0.71
CA HIS A 55 21.23 -2.89 0.57
C HIS A 55 19.79 -3.02 0.06
N ILE A 56 18.89 -2.22 0.62
CA ILE A 56 17.49 -2.16 0.18
C ILE A 56 17.22 -0.75 -0.37
N ASP A 57 17.02 -0.63 -1.68
CA ASP A 57 16.74 0.66 -2.31
C ASP A 57 15.31 1.14 -2.06
N ARG A 58 14.34 0.20 -2.03
CA ARG A 58 12.92 0.55 -1.94
C ARG A 58 12.13 -0.50 -1.19
N VAL A 59 11.24 -0.03 -0.31
CA VAL A 59 10.21 -0.87 0.33
C VAL A 59 8.84 -0.37 -0.10
N ILE A 60 7.97 -1.29 -0.54
CA ILE A 60 6.58 -1.01 -0.90
C ILE A 60 5.65 -1.66 0.13
N VAL A 61 5.09 -0.86 1.02
CA VAL A 61 4.09 -1.28 2.02
C VAL A 61 2.74 -1.36 1.31
N ASN A 62 2.40 -2.58 0.87
CA ASN A 62 1.25 -2.85 0.00
C ASN A 62 0.14 -3.65 0.69
N ALA A 63 0.44 -4.47 1.69
CA ALA A 63 -0.53 -5.35 2.32
C ALA A 63 -1.79 -4.60 2.79
N GLY A 64 -2.96 -5.17 2.53
CA GLY A 64 -4.22 -4.56 2.92
C GLY A 64 -5.42 -5.45 2.58
N ILE A 65 -6.52 -5.22 3.30
CA ILE A 65 -7.81 -5.90 3.09
C ILE A 65 -8.95 -4.90 2.99
N GLY A 66 -10.02 -5.27 2.27
CA GLY A 66 -11.19 -4.42 2.01
C GLY A 66 -12.47 -4.85 2.74
N ASN A 67 -12.37 -5.58 3.85
CA ASN A 67 -13.49 -6.31 4.45
C ASN A 67 -14.36 -5.50 5.44
N GLY A 68 -14.33 -4.18 5.43
CA GLY A 68 -15.12 -3.36 6.36
C GLY A 68 -16.63 -3.68 6.38
N ARG A 69 -17.29 -3.35 7.49
CA ARG A 69 -18.73 -3.51 7.71
C ARG A 69 -19.30 -2.25 8.34
N ARG A 70 -20.62 -2.09 8.24
CA ARG A 70 -21.33 -0.95 8.85
C ARG A 70 -21.09 -0.88 10.35
N ILE A 71 -20.76 0.30 10.83
CA ILE A 71 -20.58 0.58 12.26
C ILE A 71 -21.94 0.45 12.98
N GLY A 72 -21.90 -0.05 14.21
CA GLY A 72 -23.09 -0.23 15.06
C GLY A 72 -23.96 -1.43 14.67
N LYS A 73 -23.43 -2.39 13.88
CA LYS A 73 -24.13 -3.61 13.46
C LYS A 73 -23.49 -4.91 13.96
N GLY A 74 -22.72 -4.83 15.06
CA GLY A 74 -22.12 -6.01 15.70
C GLY A 74 -20.90 -6.61 14.98
N HIS A 75 -20.31 -5.89 14.04
CA HIS A 75 -19.20 -6.40 13.21
C HIS A 75 -17.82 -5.87 13.66
N PHE A 76 -17.63 -5.61 14.95
CA PHE A 76 -16.38 -5.02 15.47
C PHE A 76 -15.14 -5.83 15.08
N ALA A 77 -15.18 -7.16 15.22
CA ALA A 77 -14.02 -8.00 14.90
C ALA A 77 -13.54 -7.85 13.44
N ILE A 78 -14.48 -7.76 12.47
CA ILE A 78 -14.15 -7.58 11.05
C ILE A 78 -13.54 -6.18 10.81
N ASN A 79 -14.15 -5.16 11.40
CA ASN A 79 -13.64 -3.78 11.30
C ASN A 79 -12.28 -3.63 11.98
N ARG A 80 -12.09 -4.27 13.13
CA ARG A 80 -10.80 -4.32 13.84
C ARG A 80 -9.72 -4.95 12.95
N ALA A 81 -9.96 -6.13 12.40
CA ALA A 81 -9.01 -6.79 11.50
C ALA A 81 -8.63 -5.90 10.29
N THR A 82 -9.59 -5.13 9.75
CA THR A 82 -9.30 -4.17 8.68
C THR A 82 -8.38 -3.04 9.16
N ALA A 83 -8.60 -2.49 10.34
CA ALA A 83 -7.75 -1.45 10.92
C ALA A 83 -6.35 -1.99 11.26
N GLU A 84 -6.28 -3.17 11.88
CA GLU A 84 -5.03 -3.85 12.25
C GLU A 84 -4.17 -4.09 11.01
N THR A 85 -4.70 -4.74 9.97
CA THR A 85 -3.93 -5.04 8.75
C THR A 85 -3.56 -3.78 7.97
N ASN A 86 -4.50 -2.85 7.76
CA ASN A 86 -4.27 -1.72 6.86
C ASN A 86 -3.50 -0.56 7.50
N PHE A 87 -3.46 -0.48 8.84
CA PHE A 87 -2.81 0.63 9.53
C PHE A 87 -1.76 0.16 10.53
N ILE A 88 -2.07 -0.70 11.50
CA ILE A 88 -1.09 -1.10 12.51
C ILE A 88 0.02 -1.96 11.90
N ALA A 89 -0.33 -2.97 11.10
CA ALA A 89 0.68 -3.76 10.40
C ALA A 89 1.47 -2.95 9.36
N ALA A 90 0.86 -1.94 8.74
CA ALA A 90 1.57 -1.02 7.86
C ALA A 90 2.54 -0.11 8.64
N LEU A 91 2.18 0.32 9.86
CA LEU A 91 3.08 1.05 10.77
C LEU A 91 4.33 0.20 11.10
N ALA A 92 4.16 -1.07 11.47
CA ALA A 92 5.29 -1.97 11.74
C ALA A 92 6.23 -2.10 10.52
N GLN A 93 5.67 -2.26 9.31
CA GLN A 93 6.46 -2.31 8.08
C GLN A 93 7.18 -0.99 7.78
N CYS A 94 6.53 0.16 8.03
CA CYS A 94 7.17 1.47 7.89
C CYS A 94 8.31 1.65 8.88
N GLU A 95 8.13 1.24 10.13
CA GLU A 95 9.16 1.31 11.20
C GLU A 95 10.38 0.47 10.82
N ALA A 96 10.18 -0.79 10.41
CA ALA A 96 11.25 -1.68 9.96
C ALA A 96 12.01 -1.09 8.75
N ALA A 97 11.28 -0.63 7.72
CA ALA A 97 11.87 -0.07 6.52
C ALA A 97 12.67 1.22 6.80
N VAL A 98 12.09 2.15 7.56
CA VAL A 98 12.75 3.43 7.89
C VAL A 98 13.98 3.19 8.78
N GLY A 99 13.94 2.21 9.69
CA GLY A 99 15.09 1.78 10.48
C GLY A 99 16.27 1.35 9.60
N ILE A 100 16.01 0.51 8.58
CA ILE A 100 17.01 0.09 7.59
C ILE A 100 17.53 1.31 6.81
N PHE A 101 16.64 2.14 6.27
CA PHE A 101 17.03 3.30 5.47
C PHE A 101 17.84 4.33 6.24
N ARG A 102 17.55 4.55 7.54
CA ARG A 102 18.36 5.42 8.40
C ARG A 102 19.78 4.88 8.57
N ARG A 103 19.96 3.57 8.76
CA ARG A 103 21.30 2.95 8.85
C ARG A 103 22.07 3.04 7.53
N GLN A 104 21.36 2.87 6.40
CA GLN A 104 21.95 3.00 5.05
C GLN A 104 22.20 4.45 4.64
N ASN A 105 21.56 5.42 5.29
CA ASN A 105 21.45 6.82 4.87
C ASN A 105 20.94 6.96 3.42
N ALA A 106 20.06 6.06 2.99
CA ALA A 106 19.44 6.02 1.67
C ALA A 106 18.22 5.11 1.69
N GLY A 107 17.26 5.35 0.80
CA GLY A 107 16.12 4.47 0.59
C GLY A 107 14.86 5.20 0.14
N HIS A 108 13.89 4.42 -0.32
CA HIS A 108 12.59 4.93 -0.76
C HIS A 108 11.45 4.13 -0.15
N LEU A 109 10.74 4.72 0.82
CA LEU A 109 9.52 4.16 1.37
C LEU A 109 8.33 4.50 0.46
N VAL A 110 7.59 3.50 0.04
CA VAL A 110 6.34 3.65 -0.72
C VAL A 110 5.20 3.04 0.07
N THR A 111 4.15 3.81 0.34
CA THR A 111 2.94 3.30 1.00
C THR A 111 1.75 3.30 0.05
N ILE A 112 1.03 2.18 -0.01
CA ILE A 112 -0.16 2.04 -0.85
C ILE A 112 -1.40 2.38 -0.03
N SER A 113 -1.82 3.64 -0.10
CA SER A 113 -3.07 4.13 0.48
C SER A 113 -4.27 3.81 -0.44
N SER A 114 -5.16 4.74 -0.68
CA SER A 114 -6.32 4.63 -1.58
C SER A 114 -6.93 6.00 -1.85
N MET A 115 -7.63 6.14 -2.96
CA MET A 115 -8.50 7.30 -3.19
C MET A 115 -9.58 7.45 -2.12
N SER A 116 -10.03 6.35 -1.49
CA SER A 116 -10.96 6.39 -0.35
C SER A 116 -10.40 7.07 0.90
N ALA A 117 -9.08 7.23 1.00
CA ALA A 117 -8.43 7.99 2.08
C ALA A 117 -8.70 9.50 2.01
N ARG A 118 -9.14 9.99 0.85
CA ARG A 118 -9.40 11.43 0.63
C ARG A 118 -10.66 11.94 1.35
N ARG A 119 -11.56 11.04 1.75
CA ARG A 119 -12.81 11.40 2.43
C ARG A 119 -13.33 10.24 3.28
N GLY A 120 -14.03 10.52 4.37
CA GLY A 120 -14.84 9.53 5.07
C GLY A 120 -15.96 9.00 4.15
N LEU A 121 -16.00 7.68 3.98
CA LEU A 121 -16.97 6.99 3.14
C LEU A 121 -17.92 6.14 4.00
N PRO A 122 -19.18 5.97 3.61
CA PRO A 122 -20.18 5.27 4.40
C PRO A 122 -20.13 3.74 4.24
N LYS A 123 -20.96 3.07 5.02
CA LYS A 123 -21.25 1.63 4.93
C LYS A 123 -20.03 0.76 5.22
N HIS A 124 -19.71 -0.17 4.32
CA HIS A 124 -18.56 -1.07 4.43
C HIS A 124 -17.21 -0.36 4.23
N LEU A 125 -17.21 0.83 3.63
CA LEU A 125 -15.99 1.60 3.37
C LEU A 125 -15.53 2.45 4.56
N THR A 126 -16.34 2.60 5.62
CA THR A 126 -16.04 3.52 6.74
C THR A 126 -14.69 3.21 7.39
N THR A 127 -14.48 1.97 7.83
CA THR A 127 -13.21 1.56 8.48
C THR A 127 -12.07 1.50 7.47
N TYR A 128 -12.33 1.02 6.27
CA TYR A 128 -11.33 0.98 5.20
C TYR A 128 -10.80 2.38 4.87
N ALA A 129 -11.68 3.35 4.62
CA ALA A 129 -11.31 4.72 4.33
C ALA A 129 -10.50 5.34 5.49
N ALA A 130 -10.94 5.13 6.73
CA ALA A 130 -10.25 5.60 7.92
C ALA A 130 -8.84 5.01 8.04
N SER A 131 -8.68 3.68 7.85
CA SER A 131 -7.38 3.02 7.93
C SER A 131 -6.40 3.51 6.84
N LYS A 132 -6.89 3.70 5.61
CA LYS A 132 -6.08 4.23 4.51
C LYS A 132 -5.76 5.73 4.67
N ALA A 133 -6.65 6.51 5.29
CA ALA A 133 -6.37 7.89 5.67
C ALA A 133 -5.29 7.96 6.77
N GLY A 134 -5.38 7.11 7.79
CA GLY A 134 -4.34 6.97 8.82
C GLY A 134 -2.98 6.67 8.22
N LEU A 135 -2.89 5.69 7.30
CA LEU A 135 -1.65 5.36 6.58
C LEU A 135 -1.11 6.54 5.77
N ALA A 136 -1.99 7.31 5.12
CA ALA A 136 -1.55 8.48 4.34
C ALA A 136 -0.94 9.57 5.23
N HIS A 137 -1.54 9.85 6.39
CA HIS A 137 -1.01 10.82 7.36
C HIS A 137 0.26 10.32 8.04
N LEU A 138 0.35 9.01 8.36
CA LEU A 138 1.59 8.40 8.85
C LEU A 138 2.74 8.63 7.87
N SER A 139 2.50 8.35 6.59
CA SER A 139 3.51 8.53 5.53
C SER A 139 3.92 10.00 5.36
N GLU A 140 2.97 10.92 5.51
CA GLU A 140 3.25 12.35 5.47
C GLU A 140 4.12 12.78 6.66
N GLY A 141 3.82 12.31 7.88
CA GLY A 141 4.63 12.52 9.07
C GLY A 141 6.04 12.00 8.91
N ILE A 142 6.22 10.75 8.46
CA ILE A 142 7.53 10.14 8.19
C ILE A 142 8.29 10.99 7.15
N ARG A 143 7.64 11.44 6.08
CA ARG A 143 8.25 12.29 5.07
C ARG A 143 8.72 13.61 5.66
N ALA A 144 7.93 14.23 6.55
CA ALA A 144 8.30 15.48 7.22
C ALA A 144 9.53 15.30 8.11
N GLU A 145 9.64 14.19 8.84
CA GLU A 145 10.82 13.87 9.65
C GLU A 145 12.09 13.64 8.83
N LEU A 146 11.94 13.23 7.56
CA LEU A 146 13.05 12.83 6.69
C LEU A 146 13.42 13.88 5.64
N LEU A 147 12.85 15.11 5.71
CA LEU A 147 13.04 16.17 4.71
C LEU A 147 14.52 16.52 4.47
N ASP A 148 15.33 16.52 5.52
CA ASP A 148 16.74 16.88 5.46
C ASP A 148 17.65 15.66 5.26
N THR A 149 17.10 14.55 4.81
CA THR A 149 17.82 13.29 4.54
C THR A 149 17.68 12.88 3.07
N PRO A 150 18.54 12.00 2.55
CA PRO A 150 18.39 11.46 1.21
C PRO A 150 17.25 10.43 1.08
N ILE A 151 16.58 10.06 2.18
CA ILE A 151 15.50 9.06 2.20
C ILE A 151 14.23 9.68 1.62
N LYS A 152 13.59 8.97 0.67
CA LYS A 152 12.35 9.41 0.02
C LYS A 152 11.13 8.68 0.57
N VAL A 153 9.99 9.37 0.58
CA VAL A 153 8.71 8.79 1.01
C VAL A 153 7.61 9.16 0.01
N THR A 154 7.01 8.16 -0.61
CA THR A 154 5.90 8.32 -1.55
C THR A 154 4.63 7.69 -1.01
N THR A 155 3.55 8.47 -0.93
CA THR A 155 2.21 7.96 -0.67
C THR A 155 1.44 7.82 -1.97
N VAL A 156 1.03 6.61 -2.30
CA VAL A 156 0.24 6.32 -3.52
C VAL A 156 -1.23 6.22 -3.16
N PHE A 157 -2.08 6.84 -3.97
CA PHE A 157 -3.54 6.79 -3.86
C PHE A 157 -4.12 6.11 -5.10
N PRO A 158 -4.19 4.76 -5.12
CA PRO A 158 -4.85 4.06 -6.23
C PRO A 158 -6.34 4.36 -6.28
N GLY A 159 -6.84 4.54 -7.51
CA GLY A 159 -8.25 4.41 -7.81
C GLY A 159 -8.65 2.94 -7.94
N TYR A 160 -9.66 2.66 -8.76
CA TYR A 160 -10.09 1.27 -8.97
C TYR A 160 -9.19 0.56 -9.99
N ILE A 161 -8.44 -0.42 -9.49
CA ILE A 161 -7.64 -1.35 -10.28
C ILE A 161 -8.22 -2.74 -10.02
N ARG A 162 -8.61 -3.47 -11.07
CA ARG A 162 -9.19 -4.81 -10.97
C ARG A 162 -8.17 -5.79 -10.39
N THR A 163 -8.46 -6.30 -9.20
CA THR A 163 -7.63 -7.27 -8.46
C THR A 163 -8.52 -8.17 -7.62
N GLU A 164 -7.95 -9.20 -6.97
CA GLU A 164 -8.66 -10.06 -6.00
C GLU A 164 -9.38 -9.23 -4.90
N LEU A 165 -8.87 -8.04 -4.55
CA LEU A 165 -9.44 -7.18 -3.50
C LEU A 165 -10.87 -6.71 -3.83
N ASN A 166 -11.18 -6.52 -5.10
CA ASN A 166 -12.49 -6.09 -5.59
C ASN A 166 -13.14 -7.13 -6.52
N GLU A 167 -12.70 -8.37 -6.45
CA GLU A 167 -13.34 -9.49 -7.13
C GLU A 167 -14.78 -9.66 -6.63
N GLY A 168 -15.72 -9.79 -7.56
CA GLY A 168 -17.15 -9.81 -7.26
C GLY A 168 -17.83 -8.44 -7.12
N ALA A 169 -17.09 -7.33 -7.09
CA ALA A 169 -17.69 -6.02 -7.28
C ALA A 169 -18.19 -5.87 -8.72
N GLY A 170 -19.34 -5.23 -8.91
CA GLY A 170 -19.81 -4.84 -10.24
C GLY A 170 -18.82 -3.90 -10.93
N LYS A 171 -19.19 -3.36 -12.09
CA LYS A 171 -18.35 -2.39 -12.81
C LYS A 171 -18.14 -1.13 -11.95
N LEU A 172 -16.87 -0.84 -11.64
CA LEU A 172 -16.49 0.31 -10.86
C LEU A 172 -16.13 1.51 -11.79
N PRO A 173 -16.39 2.75 -11.36
CA PRO A 173 -16.11 3.92 -12.19
C PRO A 173 -14.60 4.06 -12.45
N PHE A 174 -14.24 4.32 -13.70
CA PHE A 174 -12.84 4.52 -14.13
C PHE A 174 -11.89 3.38 -13.73
N GLU A 175 -12.44 2.18 -13.66
CA GLU A 175 -11.64 0.98 -13.35
C GLU A 175 -10.70 0.65 -14.52
N VAL A 176 -9.48 0.25 -14.17
CA VAL A 176 -8.46 -0.24 -15.11
C VAL A 176 -8.07 -1.68 -14.79
N SER A 177 -7.54 -2.39 -15.77
CA SER A 177 -7.02 -3.75 -15.54
C SER A 177 -5.82 -3.74 -14.58
N ALA A 178 -5.52 -4.90 -13.97
CA ALA A 178 -4.35 -5.07 -13.10
C ALA A 178 -3.05 -4.66 -13.80
N GLU A 179 -2.89 -5.04 -15.06
CA GLU A 179 -1.70 -4.73 -15.86
C GLU A 179 -1.54 -3.21 -16.09
N VAL A 180 -2.60 -2.53 -16.52
CA VAL A 180 -2.57 -1.07 -16.72
C VAL A 180 -2.32 -0.34 -15.41
N GLY A 181 -2.96 -0.79 -14.33
CA GLY A 181 -2.78 -0.24 -12.99
C GLY A 181 -1.34 -0.44 -12.49
N ALA A 182 -0.77 -1.63 -12.63
CA ALA A 182 0.59 -1.94 -12.21
C ALA A 182 1.62 -1.11 -12.98
N ARG A 183 1.49 -0.99 -14.30
CA ARG A 183 2.38 -0.12 -15.11
C ARG A 183 2.30 1.35 -14.68
N ALA A 184 1.10 1.85 -14.40
CA ALA A 184 0.90 3.21 -13.92
C ALA A 184 1.51 3.42 -12.52
N LEU A 185 1.39 2.42 -11.61
CA LEU A 185 2.01 2.41 -10.29
C LEU A 185 3.53 2.50 -10.40
N VAL A 186 4.16 1.59 -11.14
CA VAL A 186 5.62 1.57 -11.32
C VAL A 186 6.12 2.90 -11.89
N LYS A 187 5.44 3.42 -12.93
CA LYS A 187 5.79 4.72 -13.52
C LYS A 187 5.68 5.88 -12.53
N ALA A 188 4.66 5.87 -11.66
CA ALA A 188 4.48 6.90 -10.65
C ALA A 188 5.53 6.79 -9.54
N ILE A 189 5.77 5.59 -9.01
CA ILE A 189 6.73 5.31 -7.95
C ILE A 189 8.16 5.67 -8.37
N ASN A 190 8.55 5.38 -9.62
CA ASN A 190 9.90 5.69 -10.13
C ASN A 190 10.19 7.19 -10.29
N ARG A 191 9.18 8.05 -10.18
CA ARG A 191 9.36 9.52 -10.13
C ARG A 191 9.58 10.05 -8.72
N GLU A 192 9.40 9.21 -7.71
CA GLU A 192 9.58 9.50 -6.29
C GLU A 192 8.83 10.75 -5.78
N PRO A 193 7.56 10.99 -6.19
CA PRO A 193 6.81 12.14 -5.72
C PRO A 193 6.41 11.94 -4.25
N GLY A 194 6.20 13.01 -3.50
CA GLY A 194 5.65 12.90 -2.14
C GLY A 194 4.28 12.22 -2.11
N ASN A 195 3.42 12.53 -3.09
CA ASN A 195 2.07 11.96 -3.24
C ASN A 195 1.74 11.74 -4.72
N CYS A 196 1.01 10.68 -5.05
CA CYS A 196 0.48 10.47 -6.39
C CYS A 196 -0.84 9.70 -6.41
N SER A 197 -1.75 10.09 -7.30
CA SER A 197 -2.95 9.32 -7.64
C SER A 197 -2.65 8.40 -8.82
N VAL A 198 -3.16 7.17 -8.81
CA VAL A 198 -2.87 6.18 -9.87
C VAL A 198 -4.14 5.45 -10.31
N PRO A 199 -4.46 5.49 -11.62
CA PRO A 199 -3.91 6.39 -12.63
C PRO A 199 -4.10 7.88 -12.27
N ALA A 200 -3.23 8.77 -12.74
CA ALA A 200 -3.35 10.20 -12.42
C ALA A 200 -4.68 10.79 -12.89
N TRP A 201 -5.07 10.51 -14.15
CA TRP A 201 -6.39 10.85 -14.66
C TRP A 201 -7.33 9.64 -14.60
N PRO A 202 -8.57 9.80 -14.13
CA PRO A 202 -9.19 11.06 -13.63
C PRO A 202 -8.99 11.25 -12.10
N TRP A 203 -8.26 10.38 -11.41
CA TRP A 203 -8.26 10.26 -9.95
C TRP A 203 -7.64 11.45 -9.23
N ALA A 204 -6.68 12.16 -9.82
CA ALA A 204 -6.14 13.38 -9.23
C ALA A 204 -7.21 14.47 -9.08
N VAL A 205 -8.01 14.66 -10.12
CA VAL A 205 -9.12 15.63 -10.14
C VAL A 205 -10.25 15.17 -9.19
N MET A 206 -10.63 13.90 -9.26
CA MET A 206 -11.67 13.35 -8.37
C MET A 206 -11.26 13.43 -6.90
N GLY A 207 -9.99 13.21 -6.57
CA GLY A 207 -9.48 13.33 -5.21
C GLY A 207 -9.66 14.73 -4.65
N PHE A 208 -9.41 15.76 -5.45
CA PHE A 208 -9.66 17.14 -5.08
C PHE A 208 -11.15 17.38 -4.78
N PHE A 209 -12.04 16.97 -5.68
CA PHE A 209 -13.47 17.11 -5.45
C PHE A 209 -13.96 16.32 -4.24
N MET A 210 -13.50 15.09 -4.04
CA MET A 210 -13.88 14.28 -2.86
C MET A 210 -13.56 14.99 -1.55
N GLN A 211 -12.45 15.71 -1.46
CA GLN A 211 -12.07 16.46 -0.27
C GLN A 211 -12.97 17.67 0.00
N HIS A 212 -13.47 18.36 -1.02
CA HIS A 212 -14.14 19.65 -0.91
C HIS A 212 -15.67 19.58 -1.03
N LEU A 213 -16.21 18.51 -1.64
CA LEU A 213 -17.66 18.37 -1.78
C LEU A 213 -18.35 18.17 -0.43
N PRO A 214 -19.59 18.70 -0.25
CA PRO A 214 -20.41 18.43 0.92
C PRO A 214 -20.63 16.93 1.16
N LEU A 215 -20.58 16.48 2.40
CA LEU A 215 -20.69 15.06 2.77
C LEU A 215 -21.96 14.39 2.18
N ARG A 216 -23.07 15.13 2.11
CA ARG A 216 -24.32 14.61 1.50
C ARG A 216 -24.20 14.22 0.03
N LEU A 217 -23.31 14.88 -0.73
CA LEU A 217 -23.07 14.52 -2.13
C LEU A 217 -22.11 13.31 -2.21
N VAL A 218 -21.05 13.32 -1.44
CA VAL A 218 -20.09 12.22 -1.41
C VAL A 218 -20.77 10.90 -0.99
N SER A 219 -21.67 10.93 -0.01
CA SER A 219 -22.37 9.73 0.46
C SER A 219 -23.33 9.10 -0.55
N LYS A 220 -23.70 9.82 -1.60
CA LYS A 220 -24.52 9.29 -2.71
C LYS A 220 -23.68 8.65 -3.81
N LEU A 221 -22.37 8.94 -3.85
CA LEU A 221 -21.43 8.39 -4.82
C LEU A 221 -20.78 7.07 -4.36
N SER A 222 -21.15 6.59 -3.15
CA SER A 222 -20.52 5.43 -2.45
C SER A 222 -21.49 4.27 -2.29
#